data_3037de141ff748ad13ed7a58f08482c3
#
_entry.id   3037de141ff748ad13ed7a58f08482c3
#
_cell.length_a   1.000
_cell.length_b   1.000
_cell.length_c   1.000
_cell.angle_alpha   90.00
_cell.angle_beta   90.00
_cell.angle_gamma   90.00
#
_symmetry.space_group_name_H-M   'P 1'
#
loop_
_entity.id
_entity.type
_entity.pdbx_description
1 polymer ?
#
loop_
_entity_poly.entity_id
_entity_poly.type
_entity_poly.pdbx_seq_one_letter_code
_entity_poly.pdbx_strand_id
1 'polypeptide(L)'
;MPTKAVQQFMLGTVLGNENEARQTLAAMKAAGYDGIELCGFMIHPIGFMVRLLTKAAGMPVGKGGSLDWHALVKEAGLQVVSLHTDLGSLERDAKAVADEAKSFGTKYVVITGMYRFDYGDEATMHDLAARLNKAGAALKAEGVELLYHNHNCELRHVNAEKRAYDILLEETDPQFVNFEFDSYWFTEGGANALAWMQRLGTRMKLWHINDRGTRISGSAVTPILKTDSMELGTGNMDLDSLMAQALSVGVDAVILESHRNWVDNSPVKSLQVSAEYLKQYT
;
A
#
# COMPACT_ATOMS: atom_id res chain seq x y z
N MET A 1 -15.68 -6.26 -10.92
CA MET A 1 -15.14 -6.33 -9.53
C MET A 1 -13.70 -5.85 -9.56
N PRO A 2 -13.20 -5.18 -8.50
CA PRO A 2 -11.81 -4.77 -8.42
C PRO A 2 -10.87 -5.98 -8.38
N THR A 3 -9.65 -5.79 -8.87
CA THR A 3 -8.61 -6.81 -8.76
C THR A 3 -8.25 -7.04 -7.30
N LYS A 4 -8.20 -8.30 -6.87
CA LYS A 4 -7.71 -8.67 -5.53
C LYS A 4 -6.21 -8.85 -5.61
N ALA A 5 -5.46 -8.05 -4.87
CA ALA A 5 -4.01 -8.05 -4.90
C ALA A 5 -3.40 -8.15 -3.51
N VAL A 6 -2.10 -8.40 -3.44
CA VAL A 6 -1.30 -8.37 -2.22
C VAL A 6 -0.14 -7.40 -2.43
N GLN A 7 0.15 -6.60 -1.42
CA GLN A 7 1.31 -5.72 -1.41
C GLN A 7 2.60 -6.57 -1.21
N GLN A 8 3.58 -6.39 -2.11
CA GLN A 8 4.85 -7.14 -2.08
C GLN A 8 5.60 -7.01 -0.75
N PHE A 9 5.51 -5.84 -0.10
CA PHE A 9 6.18 -5.58 1.17
C PHE A 9 5.76 -6.55 2.27
N MET A 10 4.49 -6.94 2.34
CA MET A 10 3.98 -7.96 3.26
C MET A 10 4.74 -9.29 3.14
N LEU A 11 5.23 -9.61 1.96
CA LEU A 11 5.87 -10.88 1.63
C LEU A 11 7.40 -10.86 1.77
N GLY A 12 7.99 -9.74 2.20
CA GLY A 12 9.44 -9.53 2.21
C GLY A 12 10.26 -10.61 2.90
N THR A 13 9.69 -11.32 3.87
CA THR A 13 10.37 -12.42 4.59
C THR A 13 10.35 -13.76 3.84
N VAL A 14 9.53 -13.91 2.81
CA VAL A 14 9.31 -15.14 2.03
C VAL A 14 9.61 -14.97 0.53
N LEU A 15 10.37 -13.92 0.19
CA LEU A 15 10.84 -13.61 -1.16
C LEU A 15 12.38 -13.58 -1.21
N GLY A 16 13.05 -14.36 -0.38
CA GLY A 16 14.52 -14.31 -0.22
C GLY A 16 15.31 -14.90 -1.38
N ASN A 17 14.69 -15.75 -2.19
CA ASN A 17 15.27 -16.37 -3.38
C ASN A 17 14.17 -16.72 -4.39
N GLU A 18 14.58 -17.13 -5.59
CA GLU A 18 13.66 -17.38 -6.70
C GLU A 18 12.66 -18.51 -6.40
N ASN A 19 13.09 -19.58 -5.74
CA ASN A 19 12.21 -20.69 -5.39
C ASN A 19 11.16 -20.30 -4.36
N GLU A 20 11.55 -19.56 -3.31
CA GLU A 20 10.61 -19.01 -2.32
C GLU A 20 9.63 -18.05 -2.98
N ALA A 21 10.10 -17.17 -3.87
CA ALA A 21 9.25 -16.24 -4.60
C ALA A 21 8.21 -16.97 -5.46
N ARG A 22 8.63 -18.01 -6.24
CA ARG A 22 7.71 -18.83 -7.05
C ARG A 22 6.66 -19.51 -6.18
N GLN A 23 7.05 -20.12 -5.06
CA GLN A 23 6.13 -20.79 -4.15
C GLN A 23 5.13 -19.80 -3.51
N THR A 24 5.61 -18.61 -3.11
CA THR A 24 4.79 -17.58 -2.50
C THR A 24 3.76 -17.02 -3.50
N LEU A 25 4.19 -16.68 -4.71
CA LEU A 25 3.30 -16.15 -5.74
C LEU A 25 2.28 -17.21 -6.21
N ALA A 26 2.70 -18.49 -6.30
CA ALA A 26 1.78 -19.60 -6.59
C ALA A 26 0.74 -19.77 -5.47
N ALA A 27 1.13 -19.63 -4.20
CA ALA A 27 0.22 -19.69 -3.06
C ALA A 27 -0.77 -18.51 -3.06
N MET A 28 -0.34 -17.29 -3.45
CA MET A 28 -1.23 -16.14 -3.65
C MET A 28 -2.29 -16.45 -4.72
N LYS A 29 -1.86 -16.92 -5.89
CA LYS A 29 -2.77 -17.26 -6.99
C LYS A 29 -3.76 -18.35 -6.60
N ALA A 30 -3.28 -19.40 -5.93
CA ALA A 30 -4.12 -20.50 -5.44
C ALA A 30 -5.13 -20.03 -4.37
N ALA A 31 -4.82 -19.01 -3.59
CA ALA A 31 -5.73 -18.42 -2.61
C ALA A 31 -6.84 -17.54 -3.27
N GLY A 32 -6.65 -17.15 -4.54
CA GLY A 32 -7.63 -16.36 -5.29
C GLY A 32 -7.26 -14.89 -5.48
N TYR A 33 -5.98 -14.53 -5.27
CA TYR A 33 -5.49 -13.21 -5.68
C TYR A 33 -5.12 -13.21 -7.17
N ASP A 34 -5.46 -12.14 -7.85
CA ASP A 34 -5.17 -11.97 -9.27
C ASP A 34 -4.09 -10.93 -9.54
N GLY A 35 -3.69 -10.18 -8.51
CA GLY A 35 -2.71 -9.11 -8.64
C GLY A 35 -1.67 -9.07 -7.53
N ILE A 36 -0.62 -8.33 -7.81
CA ILE A 36 0.43 -7.93 -6.86
C ILE A 36 0.73 -6.45 -7.05
N GLU A 37 0.99 -5.76 -5.98
CA GLU A 37 1.57 -4.43 -5.99
C GLU A 37 3.05 -4.54 -5.72
N LEU A 38 3.88 -3.93 -6.57
CA LEU A 38 5.34 -4.00 -6.48
C LEU A 38 5.93 -2.77 -5.78
N CYS A 39 7.03 -2.99 -5.07
CA CYS A 39 7.82 -1.93 -4.44
C CYS A 39 9.17 -1.79 -5.15
N GLY A 40 9.47 -0.62 -5.69
CA GLY A 40 10.72 -0.36 -6.40
C GLY A 40 11.97 -0.75 -5.61
N PHE A 41 12.02 -0.45 -4.30
CA PHE A 41 13.15 -0.85 -3.46
C PHE A 41 13.26 -2.37 -3.21
N MET A 42 12.23 -3.16 -3.55
CA MET A 42 12.24 -4.63 -3.46
C MET A 42 12.53 -5.32 -4.80
N ILE A 43 12.32 -4.64 -5.91
CA ILE A 43 12.56 -5.16 -7.25
C ILE A 43 13.89 -4.69 -7.84
N HIS A 44 14.53 -3.67 -7.23
CA HIS A 44 15.86 -3.21 -7.61
C HIS A 44 16.93 -3.61 -6.59
N PRO A 45 18.18 -3.83 -7.03
CA PRO A 45 19.31 -3.99 -6.13
C PRO A 45 19.52 -2.72 -5.31
N ILE A 46 19.42 -2.84 -3.98
CA ILE A 46 19.71 -1.72 -3.07
C ILE A 46 21.15 -1.76 -2.59
N GLY A 47 21.79 -0.59 -2.53
CA GLY A 47 23.15 -0.45 -2.01
C GLY A 47 23.25 -0.87 -0.53
N PHE A 48 24.46 -1.31 -0.14
CA PHE A 48 24.72 -1.82 1.24
C PHE A 48 24.26 -0.87 2.35
N MET A 49 24.51 0.44 2.21
CA MET A 49 24.11 1.44 3.22
C MET A 49 22.58 1.57 3.33
N VAL A 50 21.87 1.59 2.20
CA VAL A 50 20.41 1.64 2.18
C VAL A 50 19.84 0.39 2.85
N ARG A 51 20.40 -0.77 2.55
CA ARG A 51 20.02 -2.05 3.17
C ARG A 51 20.19 -2.04 4.69
N LEU A 52 21.29 -1.47 5.18
CA LEU A 52 21.55 -1.35 6.62
C LEU A 52 20.52 -0.43 7.29
N LEU A 53 20.23 0.73 6.69
CA LEU A 53 19.26 1.69 7.21
C LEU A 53 17.83 1.13 7.19
N THR A 54 17.44 0.44 6.13
CA THR A 54 16.13 -0.22 6.00
C THR A 54 15.95 -1.26 7.10
N LYS A 55 16.98 -2.10 7.35
CA LYS A 55 16.97 -3.09 8.43
C LYS A 55 16.90 -2.43 9.81
N ALA A 56 17.65 -1.34 10.04
CA ALA A 56 17.61 -0.59 11.29
C ALA A 56 16.25 0.07 11.54
N ALA A 57 15.51 0.42 10.48
CA ALA A 57 14.13 0.90 10.55
C ALA A 57 13.09 -0.22 10.77
N GLY A 58 13.52 -1.48 10.94
CA GLY A 58 12.63 -2.63 11.18
C GLY A 58 11.91 -3.13 9.92
N MET A 59 12.31 -2.65 8.75
CA MET A 59 11.71 -3.06 7.48
C MET A 59 12.36 -4.34 6.94
N PRO A 60 11.60 -5.24 6.30
CA PRO A 60 12.16 -6.44 5.70
C PRO A 60 13.11 -6.05 4.55
N VAL A 61 14.30 -6.63 4.58
CA VAL A 61 15.30 -6.43 3.54
C VAL A 61 15.55 -7.78 2.86
N GLY A 62 14.69 -8.11 1.92
CA GLY A 62 14.83 -9.31 1.11
C GLY A 62 15.97 -9.22 0.09
N LYS A 63 16.28 -10.34 -0.55
CA LYS A 63 17.15 -10.39 -1.75
C LYS A 63 16.37 -10.16 -3.04
N GLY A 64 15.10 -9.75 -2.95
CA GLY A 64 14.16 -9.64 -4.07
C GLY A 64 14.64 -8.79 -5.23
N GLY A 65 15.48 -7.77 -4.98
CA GLY A 65 16.05 -6.92 -6.03
C GLY A 65 17.03 -7.61 -6.98
N SER A 66 17.38 -8.89 -6.75
CA SER A 66 18.18 -9.70 -7.67
C SER A 66 17.35 -10.71 -8.48
N LEU A 67 16.02 -10.71 -8.31
CA LEU A 67 15.10 -11.63 -8.98
C LEU A 67 14.52 -11.02 -10.25
N ASP A 68 14.22 -11.86 -11.23
CA ASP A 68 13.47 -11.44 -12.43
C ASP A 68 11.98 -11.35 -12.13
N TRP A 69 11.54 -10.19 -11.67
CA TRP A 69 10.13 -9.94 -11.31
C TRP A 69 9.19 -10.01 -12.51
N HIS A 70 9.64 -9.67 -13.71
CA HIS A 70 8.83 -9.82 -14.93
C HIS A 70 8.51 -11.30 -15.20
N ALA A 71 9.52 -12.15 -15.11
CA ALA A 71 9.34 -13.60 -15.29
C ALA A 71 8.46 -14.19 -14.18
N LEU A 72 8.72 -13.86 -12.91
CA LEU A 72 8.01 -14.40 -11.75
C LEU A 72 6.52 -14.05 -11.76
N VAL A 73 6.17 -12.79 -11.99
CA VAL A 73 4.77 -12.32 -12.03
C VAL A 73 4.03 -12.96 -13.21
N LYS A 74 4.68 -13.00 -14.39
CA LYS A 74 4.11 -13.63 -15.59
C LYS A 74 3.87 -15.12 -15.38
N GLU A 75 4.81 -15.85 -14.82
CA GLU A 75 4.71 -17.28 -14.55
C GLU A 75 3.59 -17.59 -13.54
N ALA A 76 3.45 -16.76 -12.50
CA ALA A 76 2.38 -16.91 -11.51
C ALA A 76 0.99 -16.54 -12.06
N GLY A 77 0.91 -15.93 -13.24
CA GLY A 77 -0.35 -15.44 -13.82
C GLY A 77 -1.00 -14.33 -13.00
N LEU A 78 -0.17 -13.48 -12.36
CA LEU A 78 -0.59 -12.30 -11.62
C LEU A 78 -0.42 -11.05 -12.48
N GLN A 79 -1.29 -10.05 -12.29
CA GLN A 79 -1.11 -8.73 -12.86
C GLN A 79 -0.44 -7.80 -11.84
N VAL A 80 0.41 -6.87 -12.31
CA VAL A 80 0.91 -5.80 -11.44
C VAL A 80 -0.13 -4.69 -11.42
N VAL A 81 -0.70 -4.41 -10.24
CA VAL A 81 -1.75 -3.40 -10.10
C VAL A 81 -1.18 -1.99 -9.98
N SER A 82 0.01 -1.85 -9.40
CA SER A 82 0.70 -0.58 -9.17
C SER A 82 2.18 -0.81 -8.86
N LEU A 83 2.96 0.27 -8.97
CA LEU A 83 4.38 0.29 -8.64
C LEU A 83 4.67 1.42 -7.64
N HIS A 84 5.09 1.08 -6.43
CA HIS A 84 5.58 2.06 -5.45
C HIS A 84 6.98 2.54 -5.79
N THR A 85 7.18 3.86 -5.77
CA THR A 85 8.50 4.51 -5.91
C THR A 85 8.63 5.69 -4.95
N ASP A 86 9.81 6.30 -4.87
CA ASP A 86 10.01 7.53 -4.11
C ASP A 86 9.84 8.78 -4.98
N LEU A 87 9.35 9.87 -4.37
CA LEU A 87 9.10 11.13 -5.08
C LEU A 87 10.38 11.69 -5.71
N GLY A 88 11.53 11.54 -5.06
CA GLY A 88 12.80 12.04 -5.60
C GLY A 88 13.24 11.32 -6.87
N SER A 89 12.97 10.02 -7.01
CA SER A 89 13.21 9.27 -8.25
C SER A 89 12.28 9.76 -9.35
N LEU A 90 11.02 9.97 -9.05
CA LEU A 90 10.04 10.50 -9.99
C LEU A 90 10.38 11.93 -10.45
N GLU A 91 10.81 12.81 -9.54
CA GLU A 91 11.23 14.17 -9.86
C GLU A 91 12.48 14.22 -10.74
N ARG A 92 13.39 13.25 -10.60
CA ARG A 92 14.60 13.15 -11.42
C ARG A 92 14.34 12.67 -12.84
N ASP A 93 13.50 11.65 -12.99
CA ASP A 93 13.23 11.04 -14.31
C ASP A 93 11.84 10.36 -14.33
N ALA A 94 10.81 11.17 -14.54
CA ALA A 94 9.44 10.70 -14.64
C ALA A 94 9.24 9.72 -15.80
N LYS A 95 10.00 9.90 -16.88
CA LYS A 95 9.92 9.01 -18.05
C LYS A 95 10.43 7.60 -17.70
N ALA A 96 11.58 7.49 -17.05
CA ALA A 96 12.11 6.18 -16.64
C ALA A 96 11.15 5.45 -15.70
N VAL A 97 10.55 6.16 -14.72
CA VAL A 97 9.56 5.61 -13.80
C VAL A 97 8.30 5.15 -14.57
N ALA A 98 7.82 5.94 -15.52
CA ALA A 98 6.68 5.58 -16.35
C ALA A 98 6.96 4.37 -17.25
N ASP A 99 8.13 4.31 -17.85
CA ASP A 99 8.55 3.19 -18.69
C ASP A 99 8.65 1.90 -17.88
N GLU A 100 9.13 1.96 -16.64
CA GLU A 100 9.16 0.83 -15.73
C GLU A 100 7.74 0.35 -15.37
N ALA A 101 6.84 1.25 -14.96
CA ALA A 101 5.46 0.89 -14.65
C ALA A 101 4.78 0.24 -15.88
N LYS A 102 4.95 0.81 -17.06
CA LYS A 102 4.42 0.24 -18.32
C LYS A 102 5.04 -1.10 -18.66
N SER A 103 6.30 -1.34 -18.33
CA SER A 103 6.96 -2.65 -18.57
C SER A 103 6.33 -3.77 -17.74
N PHE A 104 5.79 -3.45 -16.58
CA PHE A 104 4.98 -4.35 -15.75
C PHE A 104 3.50 -4.37 -16.12
N GLY A 105 3.07 -3.56 -17.09
CA GLY A 105 1.68 -3.49 -17.55
C GLY A 105 0.75 -2.72 -16.63
N THR A 106 1.27 -1.96 -15.65
CA THR A 106 0.45 -1.10 -14.80
C THR A 106 0.43 0.35 -15.29
N LYS A 107 -0.69 1.03 -15.04
CA LYS A 107 -0.87 2.46 -15.28
C LYS A 107 -0.68 3.32 -14.02
N TYR A 108 -0.43 2.71 -12.87
CA TYR A 108 -0.34 3.38 -11.58
C TYR A 108 1.07 3.36 -11.02
N VAL A 109 1.55 4.55 -10.66
CA VAL A 109 2.74 4.77 -9.84
C VAL A 109 2.28 5.36 -8.52
N VAL A 110 2.77 4.81 -7.42
CA VAL A 110 2.38 5.22 -6.06
C VAL A 110 3.56 5.83 -5.33
N ILE A 111 3.35 7.01 -4.76
CA ILE A 111 4.27 7.64 -3.81
C ILE A 111 3.70 7.45 -2.41
N THR A 112 4.50 6.88 -1.54
CA THR A 112 4.18 6.74 -0.12
C THR A 112 4.95 7.75 0.74
N GLY A 113 4.72 7.72 2.04
CA GLY A 113 5.27 8.65 3.02
C GLY A 113 6.73 9.04 2.82
N MET A 114 7.01 10.30 3.06
CA MET A 114 8.32 10.92 2.87
C MET A 114 9.25 10.63 4.05
N TYR A 115 10.50 10.24 3.77
CA TYR A 115 11.51 10.01 4.81
C TYR A 115 12.00 11.33 5.42
N ARG A 116 12.07 11.41 6.77
CA ARG A 116 12.49 12.60 7.52
C ARG A 116 11.69 13.85 7.16
N PHE A 117 10.37 13.70 7.08
CA PHE A 117 9.45 14.74 6.66
C PHE A 117 8.54 15.14 7.82
N ASP A 118 8.33 16.43 8.03
CA ASP A 118 7.42 16.93 9.08
C ASP A 118 6.01 17.16 8.56
N TYR A 119 5.15 16.17 8.73
CA TYR A 119 3.73 16.26 8.41
C TYR A 119 2.93 17.24 9.29
N GLY A 120 3.53 17.79 10.33
CA GLY A 120 2.89 18.82 11.17
C GLY A 120 3.24 20.25 10.76
N ASP A 121 4.15 20.43 9.80
CA ASP A 121 4.51 21.75 9.27
C ASP A 121 3.66 22.10 8.03
N GLU A 122 2.87 23.14 8.15
CA GLU A 122 1.91 23.55 7.12
C GLU A 122 2.59 23.95 5.81
N ALA A 123 3.68 24.72 5.88
CA ALA A 123 4.41 25.16 4.69
C ALA A 123 5.05 23.96 3.94
N THR A 124 5.56 23.01 4.68
CA THR A 124 6.11 21.76 4.14
C THR A 124 5.02 20.93 3.44
N MET A 125 3.78 20.92 3.95
CA MET A 125 2.66 20.22 3.32
C MET A 125 2.19 20.89 2.04
N HIS A 126 2.16 22.23 1.98
CA HIS A 126 1.88 22.97 0.74
C HIS A 126 2.93 22.70 -0.33
N ASP A 127 4.23 22.67 0.04
CA ASP A 127 5.32 22.29 -0.89
C ASP A 127 5.13 20.87 -1.42
N LEU A 128 4.80 19.92 -0.56
CA LEU A 128 4.55 18.53 -0.97
C LEU A 128 3.40 18.45 -1.98
N ALA A 129 2.27 19.11 -1.73
CA ALA A 129 1.14 19.12 -2.66
C ALA A 129 1.53 19.70 -4.04
N ALA A 130 2.29 20.80 -4.05
CA ALA A 130 2.79 21.40 -5.30
C ALA A 130 3.74 20.47 -6.05
N ARG A 131 4.66 19.79 -5.34
CA ARG A 131 5.59 18.80 -5.92
C ARG A 131 4.86 17.60 -6.49
N LEU A 132 3.86 17.08 -5.79
CA LEU A 132 3.03 15.96 -6.26
C LEU A 132 2.26 16.36 -7.54
N ASN A 133 1.68 17.56 -7.60
CA ASN A 133 1.03 18.04 -8.82
C ASN A 133 1.99 18.10 -10.02
N LYS A 134 3.21 18.62 -9.81
CA LYS A 134 4.24 18.66 -10.86
C LYS A 134 4.65 17.28 -11.32
N ALA A 135 4.91 16.37 -10.37
CA ALA A 135 5.30 15.01 -10.64
C ALA A 135 4.18 14.21 -11.34
N GLY A 136 2.93 14.39 -10.90
CA GLY A 136 1.76 13.75 -11.50
C GLY A 136 1.49 14.26 -12.92
N ALA A 137 1.68 15.57 -13.18
CA ALA A 137 1.58 16.11 -14.54
C ALA A 137 2.64 15.49 -15.47
N ALA A 138 3.87 15.29 -14.98
CA ALA A 138 4.92 14.64 -15.76
C ALA A 138 4.60 13.16 -16.07
N LEU A 139 4.11 12.39 -15.09
CA LEU A 139 3.67 11.01 -15.32
C LEU A 139 2.49 10.92 -16.28
N LYS A 140 1.53 11.83 -16.15
CA LYS A 140 0.36 11.88 -17.05
C LYS A 140 0.77 12.12 -18.50
N ALA A 141 1.78 12.94 -18.75
CA ALA A 141 2.32 13.15 -20.09
C ALA A 141 2.91 11.84 -20.70
N GLU A 142 3.36 10.93 -19.86
CA GLU A 142 3.81 9.58 -20.23
C GLU A 142 2.69 8.53 -20.22
N GLY A 143 1.44 8.91 -19.94
CA GLY A 143 0.29 7.99 -19.91
C GLY A 143 0.19 7.14 -18.65
N VAL A 144 0.79 7.57 -17.53
CA VAL A 144 0.75 6.91 -16.21
C VAL A 144 0.14 7.86 -15.20
N GLU A 145 -0.61 7.34 -14.23
CA GLU A 145 -1.26 8.10 -13.17
C GLU A 145 -0.46 8.02 -11.87
N LEU A 146 -0.32 9.17 -11.20
CA LEU A 146 0.26 9.25 -9.86
C LEU A 146 -0.81 9.07 -8.79
N LEU A 147 -0.53 8.16 -7.86
CA LEU A 147 -1.32 8.00 -6.63
C LEU A 147 -0.48 8.34 -5.41
N TYR A 148 -1.13 8.86 -4.38
CA TYR A 148 -0.52 9.06 -3.06
C TYR A 148 -1.09 8.03 -2.08
N HIS A 149 -0.20 7.29 -1.41
CA HIS A 149 -0.54 6.32 -0.38
C HIS A 149 -0.28 6.92 1.02
N ASN A 150 -1.28 6.86 1.88
CA ASN A 150 -1.24 7.41 3.22
C ASN A 150 -0.82 6.39 4.30
N HIS A 151 -0.24 6.93 5.37
CA HIS A 151 -0.12 6.28 6.67
C HIS A 151 -0.94 7.05 7.72
N ASN A 152 -0.58 6.94 9.00
CA ASN A 152 -1.21 7.71 10.07
C ASN A 152 -0.54 9.07 10.32
N CYS A 153 0.64 9.31 9.77
CA CYS A 153 1.36 10.58 9.94
C CYS A 153 0.64 11.76 9.26
N GLU A 154 -0.12 11.52 8.20
CA GLU A 154 -0.93 12.52 7.53
C GLU A 154 -2.15 12.98 8.33
N LEU A 155 -2.46 12.29 9.43
CA LEU A 155 -3.49 12.73 10.38
C LEU A 155 -3.00 13.81 11.36
N ARG A 156 -1.70 14.14 11.34
CA ARG A 156 -1.17 15.24 12.17
C ARG A 156 -1.84 16.55 11.78
N HIS A 157 -2.23 17.31 12.81
CA HIS A 157 -2.70 18.66 12.61
C HIS A 157 -1.54 19.58 12.20
N VAL A 158 -1.73 20.31 11.12
CA VAL A 158 -0.83 21.40 10.67
C VAL A 158 -1.23 22.75 11.28
N ASN A 159 -2.53 22.88 11.60
CA ASN A 159 -3.10 24.01 12.33
C ASN A 159 -4.38 23.57 13.07
N ALA A 160 -5.14 24.52 13.66
CA ALA A 160 -6.34 24.22 14.44
C ALA A 160 -7.48 23.58 13.61
N GLU A 161 -7.50 23.79 12.30
CA GLU A 161 -8.61 23.40 11.41
C GLU A 161 -8.26 22.23 10.50
N LYS A 162 -6.98 22.08 10.10
CA LYS A 162 -6.55 21.13 9.06
C LYS A 162 -5.51 20.14 9.56
N ARG A 163 -5.61 18.94 9.00
CA ARG A 163 -4.56 17.90 9.04
C ARG A 163 -3.72 17.96 7.76
N ALA A 164 -2.58 17.32 7.78
CA ALA A 164 -1.73 17.17 6.59
C ALA A 164 -2.49 16.57 5.40
N TYR A 165 -3.33 15.56 5.64
CA TYR A 165 -4.11 14.93 4.57
C TYR A 165 -5.19 15.84 3.98
N ASP A 166 -5.73 16.79 4.76
CA ASP A 166 -6.67 17.78 4.25
C ASP A 166 -6.00 18.64 3.17
N ILE A 167 -4.75 19.09 3.41
CA ILE A 167 -3.98 19.87 2.43
C ILE A 167 -3.73 19.04 1.16
N LEU A 168 -3.30 17.77 1.31
CA LEU A 168 -3.09 16.91 0.15
C LEU A 168 -4.36 16.72 -0.68
N LEU A 169 -5.50 16.52 -0.03
CA LEU A 169 -6.77 16.35 -0.74
C LEU A 169 -7.24 17.64 -1.43
N GLU A 170 -7.06 18.78 -0.79
CA GLU A 170 -7.58 20.07 -1.28
C GLU A 170 -6.67 20.71 -2.34
N GLU A 171 -5.35 20.54 -2.25
CA GLU A 171 -4.39 21.26 -3.08
C GLU A 171 -3.76 20.43 -4.19
N THR A 172 -4.02 19.12 -4.22
CA THR A 172 -3.63 18.31 -5.37
C THR A 172 -4.74 18.28 -6.43
N ASP A 173 -4.34 18.52 -7.68
CA ASP A 173 -5.25 18.48 -8.83
C ASP A 173 -5.64 17.03 -9.15
N PRO A 174 -6.94 16.67 -9.15
CA PRO A 174 -7.40 15.32 -9.49
C PRO A 174 -7.05 14.87 -10.91
N GLN A 175 -6.65 15.78 -11.79
CA GLN A 175 -6.13 15.42 -13.10
C GLN A 175 -4.72 14.84 -13.03
N PHE A 176 -3.95 15.11 -11.98
CA PHE A 176 -2.55 14.76 -11.85
C PHE A 176 -2.27 13.82 -10.69
N VAL A 177 -3.02 13.95 -9.58
CA VAL A 177 -2.80 13.18 -8.36
C VAL A 177 -4.11 12.59 -7.88
N ASN A 178 -4.14 11.29 -7.70
CA ASN A 178 -5.23 10.56 -7.06
C ASN A 178 -4.69 9.77 -5.86
N PHE A 179 -5.49 8.88 -5.28
CA PHE A 179 -5.12 8.24 -4.02
C PHE A 179 -5.22 6.72 -4.08
N GLU A 180 -4.22 6.09 -3.49
CA GLU A 180 -4.30 4.76 -2.95
C GLU A 180 -4.52 4.91 -1.44
N PHE A 181 -5.75 4.65 -0.99
CA PHE A 181 -6.11 4.89 0.39
C PHE A 181 -5.85 3.67 1.26
N ASP A 182 -5.14 3.85 2.37
CA ASP A 182 -4.98 2.83 3.39
C ASP A 182 -5.90 3.13 4.58
N SER A 183 -6.93 2.29 4.73
CA SER A 183 -7.94 2.40 5.79
C SER A 183 -7.44 1.94 7.17
N TYR A 184 -6.47 1.02 7.20
CA TYR A 184 -5.90 0.53 8.45
C TYR A 184 -5.13 1.63 9.19
N TRP A 185 -4.24 2.34 8.48
CA TRP A 185 -3.44 3.40 9.09
C TRP A 185 -4.28 4.57 9.58
N PHE A 186 -5.36 4.91 8.89
CA PHE A 186 -6.30 5.92 9.38
C PHE A 186 -7.07 5.45 10.62
N THR A 187 -7.50 4.20 10.66
CA THR A 187 -8.12 3.61 11.85
C THR A 187 -7.13 3.51 13.01
N GLU A 188 -5.87 3.12 12.75
CA GLU A 188 -4.78 3.09 13.73
C GLU A 188 -4.50 4.48 14.31
N GLY A 189 -4.57 5.53 13.49
CA GLY A 189 -4.44 6.93 13.88
C GLY A 189 -5.69 7.51 14.56
N GLY A 190 -6.77 6.71 14.74
CA GLY A 190 -8.01 7.14 15.41
C GLY A 190 -8.98 7.92 14.52
N ALA A 191 -8.78 7.93 13.21
CA ALA A 191 -9.70 8.56 12.26
C ALA A 191 -10.81 7.58 11.82
N ASN A 192 -11.95 8.14 11.39
CA ASN A 192 -13.01 7.36 10.76
C ASN A 192 -12.65 7.10 9.29
N ALA A 193 -12.14 5.91 8.99
CA ALA A 193 -11.72 5.53 7.65
C ALA A 193 -12.85 5.63 6.62
N LEU A 194 -14.08 5.22 6.96
CA LEU A 194 -15.23 5.31 6.05
C LEU A 194 -15.53 6.77 5.65
N ALA A 195 -15.50 7.69 6.60
CA ALA A 195 -15.73 9.12 6.30
C ALA A 195 -14.65 9.66 5.35
N TRP A 196 -13.39 9.22 5.50
CA TRP A 196 -12.32 9.61 4.59
C TRP A 196 -12.48 9.00 3.19
N MET A 197 -12.86 7.73 3.08
CA MET A 197 -13.17 7.10 1.79
C MET A 197 -14.31 7.84 1.06
N GLN A 198 -15.34 8.27 1.80
CA GLN A 198 -16.44 9.08 1.25
C GLN A 198 -15.95 10.46 0.74
N ARG A 199 -15.06 11.12 1.49
CA ARG A 199 -14.45 12.41 1.06
C ARG A 199 -13.57 12.25 -0.19
N LEU A 200 -12.80 11.18 -0.28
CA LEU A 200 -11.97 10.88 -1.45
C LEU A 200 -12.82 10.59 -2.70
N GLY A 201 -13.95 9.91 -2.51
CA GLY A 201 -14.84 9.56 -3.62
C GLY A 201 -14.08 8.87 -4.76
N THR A 202 -14.33 9.30 -6.00
CA THR A 202 -13.69 8.73 -7.20
C THR A 202 -12.20 9.03 -7.35
N ARG A 203 -11.63 9.88 -6.48
CA ARG A 203 -10.18 10.07 -6.40
C ARG A 203 -9.45 8.89 -5.75
N MET A 204 -10.16 8.03 -5.02
CA MET A 204 -9.63 6.75 -4.52
C MET A 204 -9.62 5.74 -5.68
N LYS A 205 -8.42 5.45 -6.22
CA LYS A 205 -8.23 4.52 -7.34
C LYS A 205 -7.90 3.12 -6.88
N LEU A 206 -7.12 3.03 -5.83
CA LEU A 206 -6.70 1.78 -5.18
C LEU A 206 -7.01 1.86 -3.69
N TRP A 207 -7.23 0.72 -3.06
CA TRP A 207 -7.51 0.63 -1.63
C TRP A 207 -6.67 -0.45 -0.98
N HIS A 208 -5.86 -0.04 0.01
CA HIS A 208 -5.19 -0.97 0.92
C HIS A 208 -6.16 -1.39 2.03
N ILE A 209 -6.42 -2.69 2.08
CA ILE A 209 -7.28 -3.33 3.06
C ILE A 209 -6.46 -4.12 4.05
N ASN A 210 -6.77 -3.97 5.32
CA ASN A 210 -6.27 -4.75 6.44
C ASN A 210 -7.34 -4.74 7.52
N ASP A 211 -7.28 -5.66 8.47
CA ASP A 211 -8.15 -5.65 9.64
C ASP A 211 -7.34 -5.33 10.90
N ARG A 212 -8.02 -4.91 11.97
CA ARG A 212 -7.40 -4.51 13.23
C ARG A 212 -8.17 -5.10 14.39
N GLY A 213 -7.45 -5.77 15.27
CA GLY A 213 -8.06 -6.42 16.42
C GLY A 213 -7.03 -6.91 17.41
N THR A 214 -7.39 -7.92 18.16
CA THR A 214 -6.53 -8.49 19.20
C THR A 214 -6.40 -10.00 19.01
N ARG A 215 -5.17 -10.48 18.85
CA ARG A 215 -4.86 -11.90 18.90
C ARG A 215 -4.41 -12.27 20.30
N ILE A 216 -5.16 -13.15 20.97
CA ILE A 216 -4.84 -13.64 22.30
C ILE A 216 -4.54 -15.13 22.23
N SER A 217 -3.44 -15.54 22.84
CA SER A 217 -3.13 -16.92 23.13
C SER A 217 -3.22 -17.13 24.66
N GLY A 218 -4.34 -17.69 25.13
CA GLY A 218 -4.57 -17.96 26.54
C GLY A 218 -5.33 -16.85 27.28
N SER A 219 -5.28 -16.87 28.62
CA SER A 219 -5.98 -15.89 29.46
C SER A 219 -5.24 -14.56 29.51
N ALA A 220 -5.93 -13.47 29.27
CA ALA A 220 -5.38 -12.14 29.45
C ALA A 220 -5.19 -11.81 30.96
N VAL A 221 -4.05 -11.24 31.32
CA VAL A 221 -3.74 -10.81 32.68
C VAL A 221 -4.54 -9.55 33.06
N THR A 222 -4.89 -8.72 32.08
CA THR A 222 -5.67 -7.49 32.27
C THR A 222 -6.74 -7.38 31.19
N PRO A 223 -7.83 -6.60 31.41
CA PRO A 223 -8.84 -6.36 30.38
C PRO A 223 -8.39 -5.39 29.28
N ILE A 224 -7.21 -4.80 29.39
CA ILE A 224 -6.64 -3.88 28.41
C ILE A 224 -5.74 -4.68 27.47
N LEU A 225 -6.20 -4.83 26.24
CA LEU A 225 -5.52 -5.62 25.23
C LEU A 225 -4.85 -4.70 24.18
N LYS A 226 -3.67 -5.10 23.71
CA LYS A 226 -3.05 -4.47 22.54
C LYS A 226 -3.80 -4.87 21.29
N THR A 227 -4.18 -3.87 20.50
CA THR A 227 -4.68 -4.10 19.15
C THR A 227 -3.53 -4.08 18.15
N ASP A 228 -3.64 -4.84 17.08
CA ASP A 228 -2.67 -4.93 16.01
C ASP A 228 -3.37 -5.33 14.70
N SER A 229 -2.60 -5.45 13.62
CA SER A 229 -3.04 -6.01 12.35
C SER A 229 -3.60 -7.42 12.53
N MET A 230 -4.69 -7.72 11.85
CA MET A 230 -5.36 -9.01 11.83
C MET A 230 -5.69 -9.42 10.39
N GLU A 231 -5.91 -10.69 10.17
CA GLU A 231 -6.44 -11.18 8.90
C GLU A 231 -7.87 -10.67 8.70
N LEU A 232 -8.23 -10.40 7.44
CA LEU A 232 -9.54 -9.84 7.09
C LEU A 232 -10.69 -10.68 7.66
N GLY A 233 -11.63 -9.99 8.30
CA GLY A 233 -12.80 -10.60 8.95
C GLY A 233 -12.52 -11.25 10.30
N THR A 234 -11.31 -11.14 10.84
CA THR A 234 -10.95 -11.65 12.16
C THR A 234 -10.68 -10.57 13.21
N GLY A 235 -10.69 -9.32 12.79
CA GLY A 235 -10.54 -8.15 13.65
C GLY A 235 -11.86 -7.46 13.96
N ASN A 236 -11.82 -6.15 14.16
CA ASN A 236 -12.94 -5.33 14.62
C ASN A 236 -13.25 -4.14 13.69
N MET A 237 -12.60 -4.04 12.51
CA MET A 237 -12.97 -3.01 11.55
C MET A 237 -14.27 -3.38 10.84
N ASP A 238 -15.10 -2.39 10.52
CA ASP A 238 -16.30 -2.58 9.71
C ASP A 238 -15.92 -2.68 8.22
N LEU A 239 -15.27 -3.80 7.88
CA LEU A 239 -14.75 -4.04 6.52
C LEU A 239 -15.86 -4.11 5.47
N ASP A 240 -17.08 -4.52 5.84
CA ASP A 240 -18.19 -4.60 4.90
C ASP A 240 -18.64 -3.21 4.44
N SER A 241 -18.72 -2.24 5.36
CA SER A 241 -19.04 -0.85 5.02
C SER A 241 -17.91 -0.21 4.18
N LEU A 242 -16.63 -0.48 4.51
CA LEU A 242 -15.49 0.00 3.74
C LEU A 242 -15.48 -0.61 2.32
N MET A 243 -15.76 -1.91 2.21
CA MET A 243 -15.84 -2.59 0.91
C MET A 243 -16.99 -2.03 0.07
N ALA A 244 -18.18 -1.85 0.67
CA ALA A 244 -19.31 -1.25 -0.03
C ALA A 244 -18.97 0.14 -0.58
N GLN A 245 -18.26 0.97 0.21
CA GLN A 245 -17.80 2.29 -0.24
C GLN A 245 -16.77 2.16 -1.38
N ALA A 246 -15.78 1.28 -1.27
CA ALA A 246 -14.78 1.05 -2.31
C ALA A 246 -15.42 0.61 -3.63
N LEU A 247 -16.39 -0.30 -3.57
CA LEU A 247 -17.14 -0.76 -4.74
C LEU A 247 -17.99 0.37 -5.35
N SER A 248 -18.61 1.20 -4.52
CA SER A 248 -19.47 2.31 -4.99
C SER A 248 -18.73 3.37 -5.78
N VAL A 249 -17.45 3.62 -5.45
CA VAL A 249 -16.59 4.59 -6.16
C VAL A 249 -15.79 3.96 -7.30
N GLY A 250 -15.81 2.63 -7.42
CA GLY A 250 -15.21 1.90 -8.51
C GLY A 250 -13.68 1.84 -8.43
N VAL A 251 -13.11 1.45 -7.28
CA VAL A 251 -11.67 1.20 -7.18
C VAL A 251 -11.22 0.11 -8.14
N ASP A 252 -10.04 0.26 -8.73
CA ASP A 252 -9.50 -0.71 -9.70
C ASP A 252 -8.94 -1.96 -9.00
N ALA A 253 -8.39 -1.80 -7.79
CA ALA A 253 -7.91 -2.92 -6.99
C ALA A 253 -8.14 -2.73 -5.48
N VAL A 254 -8.32 -3.86 -4.80
CA VAL A 254 -8.29 -4.01 -3.34
C VAL A 254 -7.04 -4.81 -3.00
N ILE A 255 -6.14 -4.21 -2.24
CA ILE A 255 -4.77 -4.69 -2.02
C ILE A 255 -4.60 -5.04 -0.55
N LEU A 256 -4.39 -6.31 -0.24
CA LEU A 256 -4.09 -6.74 1.13
C LEU A 256 -2.68 -6.27 1.51
N GLU A 257 -2.59 -5.51 2.59
CA GLU A 257 -1.32 -5.16 3.21
C GLU A 257 -1.36 -5.38 4.73
N SER A 258 -0.50 -6.26 5.22
CA SER A 258 -0.33 -6.54 6.64
C SER A 258 1.15 -6.66 6.98
N HIS A 259 1.63 -5.89 7.96
CA HIS A 259 3.06 -5.81 8.25
C HIS A 259 3.56 -6.80 9.31
N ARG A 260 2.66 -7.32 10.14
CA ARG A 260 3.00 -8.13 11.33
C ARG A 260 1.78 -8.85 11.89
N ASN A 261 1.98 -9.53 13.02
CA ASN A 261 0.94 -10.27 13.75
C ASN A 261 0.29 -11.38 12.91
N TRP A 262 1.05 -11.97 12.02
CA TRP A 262 0.58 -13.01 11.10
C TRP A 262 0.25 -14.32 11.83
N VAL A 263 -0.72 -15.06 11.34
CA VAL A 263 -1.03 -16.42 11.78
C VAL A 263 0.24 -17.28 11.68
N ASP A 264 0.62 -17.90 12.79
CA ASP A 264 1.83 -18.74 12.91
C ASP A 264 3.11 -18.02 12.43
N ASN A 265 3.18 -16.70 12.53
CA ASN A 265 4.26 -15.87 12.00
C ASN A 265 4.51 -16.05 10.49
N SER A 266 3.49 -16.41 9.72
CA SER A 266 3.57 -16.68 8.30
C SER A 266 2.71 -15.71 7.49
N PRO A 267 3.31 -14.80 6.69
CA PRO A 267 2.54 -13.92 5.82
C PRO A 267 1.73 -14.70 4.77
N VAL A 268 2.23 -15.87 4.34
CA VAL A 268 1.51 -16.74 3.39
C VAL A 268 0.24 -17.30 4.02
N LYS A 269 0.30 -17.79 5.27
CA LYS A 269 -0.93 -18.24 5.97
C LYS A 269 -1.91 -17.09 6.18
N SER A 270 -1.43 -15.91 6.56
CA SER A 270 -2.28 -14.73 6.77
C SER A 270 -2.96 -14.29 5.49
N LEU A 271 -2.27 -14.27 4.34
CA LEU A 271 -2.94 -13.94 3.07
C LEU A 271 -3.99 -15.00 2.68
N GLN A 272 -3.75 -16.29 2.97
CA GLN A 272 -4.72 -17.36 2.72
C GLN A 272 -5.98 -17.20 3.59
N VAL A 273 -5.83 -16.88 4.87
CA VAL A 273 -6.97 -16.60 5.77
C VAL A 273 -7.73 -15.36 5.29
N SER A 274 -7.03 -14.27 4.95
CA SER A 274 -7.64 -13.05 4.43
C SER A 274 -8.36 -13.27 3.09
N ALA A 275 -7.89 -14.19 2.26
CA ALA A 275 -8.53 -14.53 1.01
C ALA A 275 -9.95 -15.10 1.19
N GLU A 276 -10.21 -15.82 2.29
CA GLU A 276 -11.56 -16.35 2.58
C GLU A 276 -12.58 -15.23 2.74
N TYR A 277 -12.21 -14.13 3.41
CA TYR A 277 -13.07 -12.95 3.51
C TYR A 277 -13.32 -12.33 2.11
N LEU A 278 -12.30 -12.22 1.28
CA LEU A 278 -12.43 -11.62 -0.05
C LEU A 278 -13.26 -12.44 -1.04
N LYS A 279 -13.47 -13.74 -0.80
CA LYS A 279 -14.29 -14.61 -1.68
C LYS A 279 -15.76 -14.20 -1.76
N GLN A 280 -16.30 -13.58 -0.71
CA GLN A 280 -17.69 -13.11 -0.72
C GLN A 280 -17.96 -11.95 -1.68
N TYR A 281 -16.89 -11.34 -2.21
CA TYR A 281 -16.94 -10.23 -3.17
C TYR A 281 -16.38 -10.69 -4.55
N THR A 282 -16.91 -11.75 -5.10
CA THR A 282 -16.56 -12.29 -6.43
C THR A 282 -17.67 -12.11 -7.43
#